data_3a748714f6ea92978e410ba350b5e4d3
#
_entry.id   3a748714f6ea92978e410ba350b5e4d3
#
_cell.length_a   1.000
_cell.length_b   1.000
_cell.length_c   1.000
_cell.angle_alpha   90.00
_cell.angle_beta   90.00
_cell.angle_gamma   90.00
#
_symmetry.space_group_name_H-M   'P 1'
#
loop_
_entity.id
_entity.type
_entity.pdbx_description
1 polymer ?
#
loop_
_entity_poly.entity_id
_entity_poly.type
_entity_poly.pdbx_seq_one_letter_code
_entity_poly.pdbx_strand_id
1 'polypeptide(L)'
;MKKVTAFIGSARKKATYYAVREFEKNLKQREEIDFEYVFLSNYNLNFCQGCCQCFDKGEALCPLKDDRDVLLAKMEVSDGVIFASPSYAYQVSARMKNFLDRLAFIFHRPRFFGKTFTVILTQGVPVGDSIRKYLEDSGANLGFEVTKGCCVWTLDPMSESQRNKLEQKVKKCSERFYQNLLLDKRPAPSFFRLMLFRTARSGLQCSDKKYYDWSYYKE
;
A
#
# COMPACT_ATOMS: atom_id res chain seq x y z
N MET A 1 -16.93 13.02 5.43
CA MET A 1 -16.10 13.00 4.20
C MET A 1 -15.03 11.93 4.36
N LYS A 2 -14.91 10.99 3.44
CA LYS A 2 -13.91 9.93 3.47
C LYS A 2 -12.55 10.47 3.00
N LYS A 3 -11.46 10.04 3.65
CA LYS A 3 -10.11 10.41 3.26
C LYS A 3 -9.42 9.26 2.52
N VAL A 4 -8.88 9.56 1.34
CA VAL A 4 -8.13 8.60 0.51
C VAL A 4 -6.75 9.15 0.21
N THR A 5 -5.72 8.37 0.50
CA THR A 5 -4.33 8.78 0.26
C THR A 5 -3.65 7.85 -0.75
N ALA A 6 -3.08 8.42 -1.81
CA ALA A 6 -2.34 7.70 -2.83
C ALA A 6 -0.82 7.90 -2.65
N PHE A 7 -0.11 6.83 -2.30
CA PHE A 7 1.35 6.80 -2.21
C PHE A 7 1.94 6.45 -3.57
N ILE A 8 2.67 7.38 -4.16
CA ILE A 8 3.15 7.31 -5.54
C ILE A 8 4.66 7.09 -5.57
N GLY A 9 5.07 5.92 -6.04
CA GLY A 9 6.48 5.53 -6.19
C GLY A 9 7.21 6.15 -7.39
N SER A 10 6.50 6.90 -8.25
CA SER A 10 7.10 7.63 -9.36
C SER A 10 7.46 9.06 -8.94
N ALA A 11 8.67 9.51 -9.27
CA ALA A 11 9.04 10.93 -9.12
C ALA A 11 8.45 11.81 -10.24
N ARG A 12 8.08 11.20 -11.38
CA ARG A 12 7.57 11.93 -12.55
C ARG A 12 6.05 11.96 -12.56
N LYS A 13 5.48 13.13 -12.86
CA LYS A 13 4.02 13.29 -13.04
C LYS A 13 3.58 12.83 -14.46
N LYS A 14 3.85 11.55 -14.80
CA LYS A 14 3.47 10.93 -16.07
C LYS A 14 2.41 9.83 -15.86
N ALA A 15 2.50 8.70 -16.56
CA ALA A 15 1.47 7.67 -16.62
C ALA A 15 0.93 7.21 -15.26
N THR A 16 1.80 6.96 -14.26
CA THR A 16 1.36 6.55 -12.91
C THR A 16 0.53 7.65 -12.24
N TYR A 17 0.99 8.89 -12.30
CA TYR A 17 0.24 10.04 -11.76
C TYR A 17 -1.08 10.26 -12.51
N TYR A 18 -1.07 10.17 -13.84
CA TYR A 18 -2.28 10.25 -14.64
C TYR A 18 -3.31 9.19 -14.23
N ALA A 19 -2.88 7.93 -14.04
CA ALA A 19 -3.77 6.87 -13.59
C ALA A 19 -4.38 7.15 -12.20
N VAL A 20 -3.60 7.71 -11.26
CA VAL A 20 -4.09 8.12 -9.94
C VAL A 20 -5.08 9.29 -10.06
N ARG A 21 -4.85 10.25 -10.92
CA ARG A 21 -5.79 11.36 -11.19
C ARG A 21 -7.13 10.87 -11.74
N GLU A 22 -7.10 9.93 -12.70
CA GLU A 22 -8.33 9.34 -13.23
C GLU A 22 -9.07 8.52 -12.15
N PHE A 23 -8.32 7.88 -11.23
CA PHE A 23 -8.92 7.20 -10.09
C PHE A 23 -9.63 8.18 -9.14
N GLU A 24 -8.96 9.27 -8.75
CA GLU A 24 -9.56 10.35 -7.95
C GLU A 24 -10.82 10.90 -8.62
N LYS A 25 -10.74 11.25 -9.90
CA LYS A 25 -11.87 11.77 -10.69
C LYS A 25 -13.08 10.84 -10.63
N ASN A 26 -12.88 9.53 -10.79
CA ASN A 26 -13.95 8.54 -10.70
C ASN A 26 -14.55 8.44 -9.29
N LEU A 27 -13.76 8.61 -8.23
CA LEU A 27 -14.27 8.64 -6.86
C LEU A 27 -15.08 9.91 -6.61
N LYS A 28 -14.54 11.07 -6.96
CA LYS A 28 -15.19 12.37 -6.74
C LYS A 28 -16.48 12.59 -7.56
N GLN A 29 -16.68 11.83 -8.64
CA GLN A 29 -17.96 11.80 -9.36
C GLN A 29 -19.09 11.13 -8.55
N ARG A 30 -18.77 10.36 -7.50
CA ARG A 30 -19.72 9.59 -6.70
C ARG A 30 -20.01 10.21 -5.34
N GLU A 31 -19.00 10.78 -4.72
CA GLU A 31 -19.07 11.36 -3.38
C GLU A 31 -17.94 12.38 -3.17
N GLU A 32 -18.14 13.30 -2.24
CA GLU A 32 -17.08 14.20 -1.80
C GLU A 32 -16.00 13.41 -1.03
N ILE A 33 -14.80 13.34 -1.62
CA ILE A 33 -13.64 12.62 -1.09
C ILE A 33 -12.50 13.60 -0.85
N ASP A 34 -11.94 13.60 0.36
CA ASP A 34 -10.64 14.21 0.65
C ASP A 34 -9.54 13.31 0.06
N PHE A 35 -8.93 13.77 -1.04
CA PHE A 35 -7.95 12.97 -1.78
C PHE A 35 -6.56 13.59 -1.69
N GLU A 36 -5.62 12.85 -1.11
CA GLU A 36 -4.24 13.28 -0.92
C GLU A 36 -3.26 12.52 -1.83
N TYR A 37 -2.36 13.27 -2.50
CA TYR A 37 -1.26 12.72 -3.28
C TYR A 37 0.04 12.77 -2.48
N VAL A 38 0.61 11.62 -2.19
CA VAL A 38 1.89 11.46 -1.50
C VAL A 38 2.93 10.94 -2.48
N PHE A 39 3.71 11.84 -3.07
CA PHE A 39 4.86 11.44 -3.89
C PHE A 39 6.01 11.04 -2.96
N LEU A 40 6.38 9.77 -2.96
CA LEU A 40 7.49 9.27 -2.12
C LEU A 40 8.84 9.95 -2.43
N SER A 41 8.95 10.58 -3.60
CA SER A 41 10.13 11.39 -3.96
C SER A 41 10.26 12.69 -3.18
N ASN A 42 9.19 13.17 -2.58
CA ASN A 42 9.17 14.45 -1.85
C ASN A 42 9.49 14.27 -0.36
N TYR A 43 9.74 13.03 0.06
CA TYR A 43 10.03 12.68 1.44
C TYR A 43 11.46 12.15 1.57
N ASN A 44 12.13 12.56 2.63
CA ASN A 44 13.43 12.00 2.98
C ASN A 44 13.23 10.65 3.67
N LEU A 45 13.37 9.57 2.92
CA LEU A 45 13.22 8.21 3.42
C LEU A 45 14.50 7.43 3.15
N ASN A 46 15.34 7.29 4.17
CA ASN A 46 16.59 6.55 4.09
C ASN A 46 16.34 5.06 3.88
N PHE A 47 17.29 4.37 3.25
CA PHE A 47 17.22 2.92 3.05
C PHE A 47 17.27 2.18 4.37
N CYS A 48 16.41 1.15 4.51
CA CYS A 48 16.43 0.28 5.66
C CYS A 48 17.81 -0.40 5.79
N GLN A 49 18.40 -0.34 6.99
CA GLN A 49 19.70 -0.93 7.27
C GLN A 49 19.60 -2.39 7.73
N GLY A 50 18.40 -2.94 7.88
CA GLY A 50 18.19 -4.32 8.34
C GLY A 50 18.65 -4.57 9.79
N CYS A 51 18.75 -3.53 10.60
CA CYS A 51 19.27 -3.61 11.98
C CYS A 51 18.31 -4.27 12.99
N CYS A 52 17.11 -4.63 12.61
CA CYS A 52 16.06 -5.29 13.40
C CYS A 52 15.59 -4.53 14.65
N GLN A 53 16.07 -3.31 14.95
CA GLN A 53 15.68 -2.57 16.15
C GLN A 53 14.17 -2.37 16.28
N CYS A 54 13.45 -2.22 15.15
CA CYS A 54 12.00 -2.08 15.13
C CYS A 54 11.25 -3.36 15.56
N PHE A 55 11.88 -4.53 15.42
CA PHE A 55 11.35 -5.80 15.91
C PHE A 55 11.77 -6.06 17.37
N ASP A 56 13.02 -5.74 17.71
CA ASP A 56 13.60 -6.05 19.02
C ASP A 56 13.11 -5.10 20.11
N LYS A 57 13.02 -3.79 19.80
CA LYS A 57 12.80 -2.72 20.78
C LYS A 57 11.64 -1.80 20.43
N GLY A 58 10.98 -2.03 19.30
CA GLY A 58 9.90 -1.18 18.78
C GLY A 58 10.38 -0.15 17.75
N GLU A 59 9.45 0.24 16.88
CA GLU A 59 9.69 1.13 15.75
C GLU A 59 10.15 2.53 16.14
N ALA A 60 9.78 3.02 17.31
CA ALA A 60 10.22 4.31 17.85
C ALA A 60 11.75 4.37 18.04
N LEU A 61 12.39 3.23 18.24
CA LEU A 61 13.84 3.12 18.43
C LEU A 61 14.60 2.84 17.12
N CYS A 62 13.96 2.99 15.97
CA CYS A 62 14.67 2.95 14.70
C CYS A 62 15.75 4.03 14.64
N PRO A 63 17.02 3.69 14.28
CA PRO A 63 18.12 4.65 14.24
C PRO A 63 17.95 5.69 13.11
N LEU A 64 17.17 5.38 12.09
CA LEU A 64 16.89 6.29 10.97
C LEU A 64 15.79 7.28 11.38
N LYS A 65 16.18 8.53 11.59
CA LYS A 65 15.27 9.66 11.90
C LYS A 65 14.97 10.41 10.62
N ASP A 66 13.86 10.03 9.99
CA ASP A 66 13.44 10.53 8.68
C ASP A 66 11.89 10.55 8.57
N ASP A 67 11.35 10.77 7.39
CA ASP A 67 9.93 10.98 7.16
C ASP A 67 9.07 9.69 7.23
N ARG A 68 9.62 8.55 7.69
CA ARG A 68 8.86 7.29 7.83
C ARG A 68 7.57 7.49 8.64
N ASP A 69 7.68 8.12 9.80
CA ASP A 69 6.56 8.25 10.73
C ASP A 69 5.52 9.27 10.21
N VAL A 70 5.96 10.29 9.46
CA VAL A 70 5.07 11.21 8.73
C VAL A 70 4.25 10.46 7.67
N LEU A 71 4.90 9.59 6.89
CA LEU A 71 4.21 8.77 5.88
C LEU A 71 3.26 7.76 6.53
N LEU A 72 3.66 7.15 7.65
CA LEU A 72 2.83 6.23 8.41
C LEU A 72 1.58 6.93 8.96
N ALA A 73 1.72 8.12 9.57
CA ALA A 73 0.59 8.89 10.08
C ALA A 73 -0.44 9.22 8.97
N LYS A 74 0.02 9.49 7.74
CA LYS A 74 -0.89 9.69 6.60
C LYS A 74 -1.69 8.42 6.25
N MET A 75 -1.11 7.24 6.38
CA MET A 75 -1.84 5.98 6.22
C MET A 75 -2.85 5.77 7.36
N GLU A 76 -2.48 6.12 8.58
CA GLU A 76 -3.30 5.93 9.77
C GLU A 76 -4.57 6.79 9.76
N VAL A 77 -4.50 8.03 9.25
CA VAL A 77 -5.67 8.92 9.18
C VAL A 77 -6.54 8.70 7.94
N SER A 78 -6.14 7.82 7.01
CA SER A 78 -6.88 7.54 5.78
C SER A 78 -7.90 6.43 5.97
N ASP A 79 -9.09 6.56 5.38
CA ASP A 79 -10.09 5.48 5.25
C ASP A 79 -9.70 4.51 4.13
N GLY A 80 -9.01 5.02 3.11
CA GLY A 80 -8.55 4.24 1.98
C GLY A 80 -7.15 4.62 1.54
N VAL A 81 -6.35 3.62 1.14
CA VAL A 81 -4.96 3.79 0.73
C VAL A 81 -4.72 3.17 -0.64
N ILE A 82 -3.98 3.87 -1.48
CA ILE A 82 -3.60 3.42 -2.82
C ILE A 82 -2.07 3.38 -2.89
N PHE A 83 -1.50 2.23 -3.27
CA PHE A 83 -0.10 2.18 -3.69
C PHE A 83 -0.02 2.21 -5.20
N ALA A 84 0.59 3.28 -5.73
CA ALA A 84 0.76 3.49 -7.16
C ALA A 84 2.25 3.44 -7.52
N SER A 85 2.64 2.50 -8.37
CA SER A 85 4.04 2.33 -8.78
C SER A 85 4.16 2.13 -10.28
N PRO A 86 5.20 2.69 -10.93
CA PRO A 86 5.64 2.15 -12.20
C PRO A 86 6.35 0.81 -11.98
N SER A 87 6.32 -0.05 -12.99
CA SER A 87 7.17 -1.24 -13.06
C SER A 87 8.53 -0.86 -13.65
N TYR A 88 9.59 -1.02 -12.88
CA TYR A 88 10.97 -0.85 -13.31
C TYR A 88 11.74 -2.16 -13.09
N ALA A 89 12.46 -2.61 -14.11
CA ALA A 89 13.21 -3.88 -14.04
C ALA A 89 12.35 -5.05 -13.49
N TYR A 90 11.11 -5.17 -13.98
CA TYR A 90 10.13 -6.19 -13.58
C TYR A 90 9.75 -6.19 -12.10
N GLN A 91 9.89 -5.03 -11.41
CA GLN A 91 9.54 -4.87 -10.01
C GLN A 91 8.92 -3.49 -9.74
N VAL A 92 8.44 -3.27 -8.52
CA VAL A 92 8.05 -1.93 -8.06
C VAL A 92 9.24 -0.98 -8.11
N SER A 93 8.98 0.32 -8.20
CA SER A 93 10.07 1.30 -8.12
C SER A 93 10.86 1.17 -6.82
N ALA A 94 12.15 1.49 -6.84
CA ALA A 94 13.01 1.46 -5.66
C ALA A 94 12.44 2.31 -4.50
N ARG A 95 11.78 3.44 -4.79
CA ARG A 95 11.12 4.28 -3.78
C ARG A 95 9.96 3.55 -3.10
N MET A 96 9.12 2.85 -3.87
CA MET A 96 8.02 2.05 -3.32
C MET A 96 8.58 0.87 -2.51
N LYS A 97 9.63 0.21 -3.00
CA LYS A 97 10.26 -0.90 -2.28
C LYS A 97 10.87 -0.43 -0.97
N ASN A 98 11.61 0.70 -0.99
CA ASN A 98 12.16 1.27 0.24
C ASN A 98 11.06 1.64 1.25
N PHE A 99 9.96 2.22 0.77
CA PHE A 99 8.81 2.51 1.64
C PHE A 99 8.28 1.25 2.33
N LEU A 100 8.09 0.15 1.57
CA LEU A 100 7.67 -1.14 2.14
C LEU A 100 8.69 -1.69 3.13
N ASP A 101 10.00 -1.62 2.83
CA ASP A 101 11.05 -2.09 3.73
C ASP A 101 11.06 -1.30 5.06
N ARG A 102 10.77 -0.01 4.98
CA ARG A 102 10.66 0.85 6.17
C ARG A 102 9.39 0.61 7.00
N LEU A 103 8.40 -0.10 6.44
CA LEU A 103 7.17 -0.54 7.12
C LEU A 103 7.20 -2.03 7.52
N ALA A 104 8.35 -2.72 7.39
CA ALA A 104 8.45 -4.16 7.60
C ALA A 104 7.95 -4.62 8.99
N PHE A 105 8.13 -3.82 10.04
CA PHE A 105 7.63 -4.12 11.38
C PHE A 105 6.10 -4.25 11.45
N ILE A 106 5.35 -3.59 10.56
CA ILE A 106 3.89 -3.67 10.50
C ILE A 106 3.44 -5.02 9.95
N PHE A 107 4.27 -5.72 9.16
CA PHE A 107 3.97 -7.10 8.73
C PHE A 107 3.88 -8.08 9.90
N HIS A 108 4.60 -7.80 10.99
CA HIS A 108 4.50 -8.57 12.24
C HIS A 108 3.37 -8.06 13.14
N ARG A 109 3.06 -6.78 13.09
CA ARG A 109 2.04 -6.10 13.91
C ARG A 109 1.05 -5.36 13.02
N PRO A 110 0.22 -6.07 12.24
CA PRO A 110 -0.76 -5.45 11.35
C PRO A 110 -1.69 -4.49 12.10
N ARG A 111 -1.92 -3.29 11.53
CA ARG A 111 -2.67 -2.23 12.22
C ARG A 111 -3.71 -1.51 11.38
N PHE A 112 -3.77 -1.76 10.07
CA PHE A 112 -4.69 -1.04 9.17
C PHE A 112 -6.03 -1.76 8.97
N PHE A 113 -6.49 -2.48 9.98
CA PHE A 113 -7.77 -3.17 9.93
C PHE A 113 -8.93 -2.20 9.68
N GLY A 114 -9.88 -2.62 8.85
CA GLY A 114 -11.03 -1.81 8.50
C GLY A 114 -10.78 -0.68 7.49
N LYS A 115 -9.57 -0.54 6.97
CA LYS A 115 -9.22 0.44 5.93
C LYS A 115 -9.11 -0.24 4.57
N THR A 116 -9.62 0.42 3.53
CA THR A 116 -9.61 -0.11 2.16
C THR A 116 -8.26 0.13 1.48
N PHE A 117 -7.79 -0.87 0.72
CA PHE A 117 -6.54 -0.78 -0.02
C PHE A 117 -6.68 -1.22 -1.47
N THR A 118 -5.95 -0.58 -2.36
CA THR A 118 -5.81 -1.03 -3.75
C THR A 118 -4.46 -0.64 -4.36
N VAL A 119 -4.19 -1.17 -5.54
CA VAL A 119 -2.93 -0.99 -6.28
C VAL A 119 -3.19 -0.45 -7.68
N ILE A 120 -2.38 0.52 -8.09
CA ILE A 120 -2.30 1.00 -9.46
C ILE A 120 -0.87 0.76 -9.95
N LEU A 121 -0.69 -0.16 -10.89
CA LEU A 121 0.60 -0.45 -11.50
C LEU A 121 0.61 0.02 -12.96
N THR A 122 1.62 0.81 -13.34
CA THR A 122 1.86 1.17 -14.74
C THR A 122 3.12 0.50 -15.25
N GLN A 123 3.09 -0.01 -16.48
CA GLN A 123 4.15 -0.84 -17.03
C GLN A 123 4.31 -0.64 -18.53
N GLY A 124 5.53 -0.75 -19.02
CA GLY A 124 5.83 -0.73 -20.46
C GLY A 124 5.79 -2.10 -21.13
N VAL A 125 5.83 -3.19 -20.35
CA VAL A 125 5.79 -4.59 -20.81
C VAL A 125 4.74 -5.34 -19.98
N PRO A 126 3.91 -6.23 -20.59
CA PRO A 126 2.75 -6.84 -19.93
C PRO A 126 3.11 -8.00 -18.99
N VAL A 127 3.87 -7.74 -17.93
CA VAL A 127 4.31 -8.73 -16.92
C VAL A 127 3.89 -8.37 -15.49
N GLY A 128 3.02 -7.38 -15.32
CA GLY A 128 2.80 -6.74 -14.03
C GLY A 128 1.83 -7.44 -13.09
N ASP A 129 1.18 -8.53 -13.45
CA ASP A 129 0.21 -9.17 -12.55
C ASP A 129 0.87 -9.73 -11.28
N SER A 130 2.08 -10.27 -11.37
CA SER A 130 2.86 -10.71 -10.21
C SER A 130 3.25 -9.54 -9.29
N ILE A 131 3.65 -8.39 -9.88
CA ILE A 131 4.00 -7.18 -9.14
C ILE A 131 2.77 -6.58 -8.45
N ARG A 132 1.63 -6.53 -9.15
CA ARG A 132 0.37 -6.09 -8.57
C ARG A 132 0.00 -6.96 -7.37
N LYS A 133 0.07 -8.29 -7.54
CA LYS A 133 -0.23 -9.25 -6.48
C LYS A 133 0.72 -9.08 -5.29
N TYR A 134 2.02 -8.88 -5.54
CA TYR A 134 2.99 -8.58 -4.48
C TYR A 134 2.59 -7.36 -3.64
N LEU A 135 2.15 -6.26 -4.27
CA LEU A 135 1.68 -5.08 -3.55
C LEU A 135 0.34 -5.32 -2.83
N GLU A 136 -0.57 -6.10 -3.42
CA GLU A 136 -1.83 -6.50 -2.79
C GLU A 136 -1.58 -7.36 -1.56
N ASP A 137 -0.69 -8.35 -1.67
CA ASP A 137 -0.30 -9.22 -0.55
C ASP A 137 0.41 -8.39 0.55
N SER A 138 1.25 -7.41 0.15
CA SER A 138 1.85 -6.47 1.09
C SER A 138 0.78 -5.67 1.84
N GLY A 139 -0.20 -5.10 1.14
CA GLY A 139 -1.31 -4.38 1.77
C GLY A 139 -2.10 -5.27 2.73
N ALA A 140 -2.36 -6.52 2.34
CA ALA A 140 -3.04 -7.50 3.19
C ALA A 140 -2.25 -7.82 4.48
N ASN A 141 -0.93 -7.97 4.37
CA ASN A 141 -0.06 -8.23 5.51
C ASN A 141 0.08 -7.00 6.44
N LEU A 142 -0.10 -5.79 5.92
CA LEU A 142 -0.22 -4.58 6.73
C LEU A 142 -1.56 -4.47 7.49
N GLY A 143 -2.54 -5.32 7.14
CA GLY A 143 -3.86 -5.37 7.80
C GLY A 143 -5.00 -4.75 7.00
N PHE A 144 -4.76 -4.26 5.79
CA PHE A 144 -5.81 -3.65 4.97
C PHE A 144 -6.82 -4.64 4.39
N GLU A 145 -8.02 -4.15 4.13
CA GLU A 145 -9.01 -4.78 3.25
C GLU A 145 -8.65 -4.50 1.79
N VAL A 146 -8.11 -5.51 1.12
CA VAL A 146 -7.54 -5.36 -0.22
C VAL A 146 -8.59 -5.59 -1.30
N THR A 147 -8.77 -4.60 -2.15
CA THR A 147 -9.53 -4.74 -3.40
C THR A 147 -8.57 -4.96 -4.57
N LYS A 148 -9.00 -5.75 -5.55
CA LYS A 148 -8.18 -6.05 -6.73
C LYS A 148 -7.81 -4.77 -7.48
N GLY A 149 -6.52 -4.47 -7.54
CA GLY A 149 -5.95 -3.34 -8.26
C GLY A 149 -5.96 -3.49 -9.78
N CYS A 150 -5.29 -2.59 -10.46
CA CYS A 150 -5.15 -2.62 -11.91
C CYS A 150 -3.67 -2.54 -12.35
N CYS A 151 -3.39 -3.27 -13.44
CA CYS A 151 -2.16 -3.12 -14.22
C CYS A 151 -2.48 -2.42 -15.53
N VAL A 152 -1.81 -1.32 -15.81
CA VAL A 152 -2.02 -0.53 -17.00
C VAL A 152 -0.77 -0.53 -17.86
N TRP A 153 -0.91 -0.95 -19.11
CA TRP A 153 0.16 -0.87 -20.09
C TRP A 153 0.20 0.51 -20.70
N THR A 154 1.34 1.18 -20.60
CA THR A 154 1.54 2.54 -21.10
C THR A 154 2.95 2.69 -21.68
N LEU A 155 3.06 3.38 -22.79
CA LEU A 155 4.32 3.88 -23.35
C LEU A 155 4.41 5.40 -23.14
N ASP A 156 5.53 5.99 -23.37
CA ASP A 156 5.77 7.43 -23.30
C ASP A 156 6.36 7.91 -24.63
N PRO A 157 5.63 8.67 -25.45
CA PRO A 157 4.29 9.21 -25.21
C PRO A 157 3.18 8.16 -25.28
N MET A 158 2.11 8.38 -24.49
CA MET A 158 0.93 7.50 -24.47
C MET A 158 0.02 7.79 -25.67
N SER A 159 -0.32 6.77 -26.45
CA SER A 159 -1.32 6.90 -27.52
C SER A 159 -2.73 7.07 -26.95
N GLU A 160 -3.66 7.58 -27.76
CA GLU A 160 -5.07 7.71 -27.39
C GLU A 160 -5.71 6.37 -27.03
N SER A 161 -5.45 5.32 -27.81
CA SER A 161 -5.91 3.95 -27.49
C SER A 161 -5.41 3.45 -26.14
N GLN A 162 -4.15 3.72 -25.80
CA GLN A 162 -3.59 3.37 -24.50
C GLN A 162 -4.24 4.17 -23.37
N ARG A 163 -4.52 5.46 -23.59
CA ARG A 163 -5.23 6.31 -22.64
C ARG A 163 -6.63 5.78 -22.36
N ASN A 164 -7.40 5.48 -23.39
CA ASN A 164 -8.76 4.95 -23.24
C ASN A 164 -8.77 3.60 -22.48
N LYS A 165 -7.82 2.70 -22.77
CA LYS A 165 -7.66 1.43 -22.03
C LYS A 165 -7.28 1.65 -20.56
N LEU A 166 -6.42 2.63 -20.28
CA LEU A 166 -6.05 3.02 -18.93
C LEU A 166 -7.28 3.50 -18.16
N GLU A 167 -8.03 4.45 -18.73
CA GLU A 167 -9.21 5.03 -18.09
C GLU A 167 -10.26 3.96 -17.77
N GLN A 168 -10.53 3.04 -18.71
CA GLN A 168 -11.45 1.92 -18.48
C GLN A 168 -11.00 0.98 -17.34
N LYS A 169 -9.71 0.63 -17.29
CA LYS A 169 -9.16 -0.24 -16.23
C LYS A 169 -9.18 0.46 -14.87
N VAL A 170 -8.81 1.74 -14.85
CA VAL A 170 -8.80 2.56 -13.64
C VAL A 170 -10.23 2.76 -13.13
N LYS A 171 -11.21 3.00 -14.01
CA LYS A 171 -12.63 3.10 -13.66
C LYS A 171 -13.12 1.85 -12.95
N LYS A 172 -12.87 0.66 -13.51
CA LYS A 172 -13.24 -0.62 -12.86
C LYS A 172 -12.54 -0.83 -11.53
N CYS A 173 -11.30 -0.35 -11.39
CA CYS A 173 -10.55 -0.43 -10.14
C CYS A 173 -11.15 0.50 -9.08
N SER A 174 -11.43 1.76 -9.43
CA SER A 174 -12.03 2.74 -8.53
C SER A 174 -13.44 2.36 -8.10
N GLU A 175 -14.23 1.70 -8.95
CA GLU A 175 -15.55 1.18 -8.60
C GLU A 175 -15.48 0.13 -7.49
N ARG A 176 -14.61 -0.88 -7.62
CA ARG A 176 -14.40 -1.90 -6.59
C ARG A 176 -13.91 -1.31 -5.27
N PHE A 177 -12.96 -0.37 -5.37
CA PHE A 177 -12.42 0.33 -4.20
C PHE A 177 -13.52 1.12 -3.49
N TYR A 178 -14.31 1.90 -4.23
CA TYR A 178 -15.41 2.70 -3.68
C TYR A 178 -16.45 1.84 -2.98
N GLN A 179 -16.89 0.75 -3.61
CA GLN A 179 -17.84 -0.19 -3.00
C GLN A 179 -17.31 -0.74 -1.67
N ASN A 180 -16.02 -1.09 -1.59
CA ASN A 180 -15.41 -1.55 -0.36
C ASN A 180 -15.26 -0.41 0.67
N LEU A 181 -14.93 0.80 0.23
CA LEU A 181 -14.76 1.97 1.08
C LEU A 181 -16.05 2.33 1.85
N LEU A 182 -17.21 2.04 1.28
CA LEU A 182 -18.53 2.31 1.87
C LEU A 182 -19.06 1.21 2.81
N LEU A 183 -18.37 0.07 2.92
CA LEU A 183 -18.85 -1.01 3.78
C LEU A 183 -18.83 -0.59 5.27
N ASP A 184 -19.99 -0.57 5.90
CA ASP A 184 -20.13 -0.32 7.34
C ASP A 184 -19.57 -1.48 8.17
N LYS A 185 -19.84 -2.72 7.72
CA LYS A 185 -19.30 -3.94 8.34
C LYS A 185 -18.26 -4.55 7.43
N ARG A 186 -17.04 -4.61 7.93
CA ARG A 186 -15.94 -5.24 7.19
C ARG A 186 -16.07 -6.75 7.24
N PRO A 187 -15.80 -7.47 6.14
CA PRO A 187 -15.78 -8.92 6.15
C PRO A 187 -14.72 -9.41 7.14
N ALA A 188 -15.04 -10.46 7.87
CA ALA A 188 -14.06 -11.11 8.74
C ALA A 188 -12.87 -11.61 7.89
N PRO A 189 -11.65 -11.58 8.42
CA PRO A 189 -10.50 -12.17 7.75
C PRO A 189 -10.77 -13.63 7.38
N SER A 190 -10.29 -14.08 6.22
CA SER A 190 -10.48 -15.49 5.83
C SER A 190 -9.86 -16.43 6.86
N PHE A 191 -10.44 -17.63 7.01
CA PHE A 191 -9.95 -18.65 7.94
C PHE A 191 -8.44 -18.92 7.77
N PHE A 192 -7.97 -18.97 6.52
CA PHE A 192 -6.55 -19.17 6.22
C PHE A 192 -5.68 -18.02 6.76
N ARG A 193 -6.09 -16.77 6.59
CA ARG A 193 -5.37 -15.61 7.15
C ARG A 193 -5.37 -15.61 8.68
N LEU A 194 -6.50 -15.97 9.31
CA LEU A 194 -6.57 -16.12 10.77
C LEU A 194 -5.64 -17.22 11.27
N MET A 195 -5.58 -18.35 10.56
CA MET A 195 -4.70 -19.45 10.91
C MET A 195 -3.22 -19.06 10.75
N LEU A 196 -2.86 -18.40 9.63
CA LEU A 196 -1.51 -17.89 9.40
C LEU A 196 -1.10 -16.88 10.49
N PHE A 197 -1.97 -15.95 10.83
CA PHE A 197 -1.75 -14.99 11.90
C PHE A 197 -1.56 -15.67 13.26
N ARG A 198 -2.39 -16.65 13.60
CA ARG A 198 -2.28 -17.42 14.85
C ARG A 198 -0.97 -18.20 14.94
N THR A 199 -0.56 -18.86 13.85
CA THR A 199 0.71 -19.60 13.81
C THR A 199 1.90 -18.68 13.92
N ALA A 200 1.90 -17.54 13.21
CA ALA A 200 2.95 -16.54 13.32
C ALA A 200 3.02 -15.96 14.74
N ARG A 201 1.88 -15.60 15.33
CA ARG A 201 1.79 -15.13 16.73
C ARG A 201 2.31 -16.19 17.71
N SER A 202 1.93 -17.45 17.57
CA SER A 202 2.42 -18.53 18.44
C SER A 202 3.92 -18.74 18.29
N GLY A 203 4.48 -18.65 17.07
CA GLY A 203 5.91 -18.70 16.81
C GLY A 203 6.66 -17.55 17.49
N LEU A 204 6.12 -16.32 17.42
CA LEU A 204 6.68 -15.16 18.11
C LEU A 204 6.62 -15.30 19.65
N GLN A 205 5.54 -15.92 20.18
CA GLN A 205 5.42 -16.16 21.62
C GLN A 205 6.36 -17.26 22.15
N CYS A 206 6.78 -18.19 21.29
CA CYS A 206 7.76 -19.21 21.61
C CYS A 206 9.21 -18.73 21.45
N SER A 207 9.43 -17.56 20.85
CA SER A 207 10.75 -16.95 20.66
C SER A 207 11.25 -16.30 21.95
N ASP A 208 12.52 -15.90 21.95
CA ASP A 208 13.15 -15.26 23.12
C ASP A 208 12.35 -14.02 23.56
N LYS A 209 12.02 -13.92 24.85
CA LYS A 209 11.21 -12.86 25.48
C LYS A 209 11.76 -11.42 25.32
N LYS A 210 12.92 -11.25 24.71
CA LYS A 210 13.53 -9.96 24.44
C LYS A 210 12.92 -9.19 23.26
N TYR A 211 12.16 -9.85 22.41
CA TYR A 211 11.54 -9.19 21.25
C TYR A 211 10.35 -8.33 21.66
N TYR A 212 10.29 -7.11 21.14
CA TYR A 212 9.16 -6.19 21.30
C TYR A 212 7.86 -6.78 20.71
N ASP A 213 7.95 -7.49 19.60
CA ASP A 213 6.82 -8.19 18.99
C ASP A 213 6.16 -9.19 19.94
N TRP A 214 6.94 -9.83 20.81
CA TRP A 214 6.43 -10.76 21.80
C TRP A 214 5.63 -10.03 22.90
N SER A 215 6.11 -8.89 23.42
CA SER A 215 5.38 -8.10 24.42
C SER A 215 4.09 -7.51 23.83
N TYR A 216 4.14 -7.01 22.59
CA TYR A 216 2.98 -6.47 21.87
C TYR A 216 1.78 -7.42 21.79
N TYR A 217 2.01 -8.74 21.70
CA TYR A 217 0.93 -9.73 21.62
C TYR A 217 0.51 -10.30 22.98
N LYS A 218 1.12 -9.84 24.08
CA LYS A 218 0.71 -10.22 25.44
C LYS A 218 -0.28 -9.26 26.08
N GLU A 219 -0.21 -7.99 25.65
CA GLU A 219 -1.19 -6.96 26.04
C GLU A 219 -2.49 -7.13 25.24
#